data_98f66d7dc6aa0760562d73a55cc119d8
#
_entry.id   98f66d7dc6aa0760562d73a55cc119d8
#
_cell.length_a   1.000
_cell.length_b   1.000
_cell.length_c   1.000
_cell.angle_alpha   90.00
_cell.angle_beta   90.00
_cell.angle_gamma   90.00
#
_symmetry.space_group_name_H-M   'P 1'
#
loop_
_entity.id
_entity.type
_entity.pdbx_description
1 polymer ?
#
loop_
_entity_poly.entity_id
_entity_poly.type
_entity_poly.pdbx_seq_one_letter_code
_entity_poly.pdbx_strand_id
1 'polypeptide(L)' 'MISYAPFWTTLRASEESTYTLIKNHRISGSTIDKLRKNKPMTTTTINDLCRILNCSVQDIMIYIPSNMDQIL' A
#
# COMPACT_ATOMS: atom_id res chain seq x y z
N MET A 1 -10.06 -10.38 3.04
CA MET A 1 -9.93 -8.96 2.66
C MET A 1 -8.47 -8.55 2.69
N ILE A 2 -8.04 -7.76 1.73
CA ILE A 2 -6.67 -7.25 1.72
C ILE A 2 -6.57 -6.03 2.63
N SER A 3 -5.54 -6.02 3.48
CA SER A 3 -5.23 -4.88 4.35
C SER A 3 -3.86 -4.33 3.99
N TYR A 4 -3.73 -3.01 3.95
CA TYR A 4 -2.46 -2.33 3.73
C TYR A 4 -1.79 -1.89 5.05
N ALA A 5 -2.20 -2.49 6.17
CA ALA A 5 -1.57 -2.17 7.46
C ALA A 5 -0.05 -2.34 7.44
N PRO A 6 0.53 -3.38 6.81
CA PRO A 6 1.99 -3.49 6.72
C PRO A 6 2.65 -2.32 6.01
N PHE A 7 1.99 -1.74 5.00
CA PHE A 7 2.53 -0.57 4.29
C PHE A 7 2.88 0.57 5.25
N TRP A 8 1.97 0.88 6.18
CA TRP A 8 2.17 1.99 7.10
C TRP A 8 3.34 1.75 8.04
N THR A 9 3.52 0.52 8.50
CA THR A 9 4.68 0.14 9.32
C THR A 9 5.98 0.28 8.52
N THR A 10 5.98 -0.22 7.28
CA THR A 10 7.14 -0.14 6.38
C THR A 10 7.48 1.32 6.07
N LEU A 11 6.46 2.14 5.80
CA LEU A 11 6.66 3.56 5.52
C LEU A 11 7.31 4.28 6.71
N ARG A 12 6.80 4.03 7.92
CA ARG A 12 7.37 4.64 9.13
C ARG A 12 8.82 4.24 9.39
N ALA A 13 9.20 3.03 8.98
CA ALA A 13 10.56 2.54 9.11
C ALA A 13 11.49 3.04 8.00
N SER A 14 10.92 3.63 6.94
CA SER A 14 11.67 4.17 5.80
C SER A 14 11.98 5.65 6.01
N GLU A 15 12.75 6.22 5.07
CA GLU A 15 12.99 7.66 5.04
C GLU A 15 11.89 8.41 4.28
N GLU A 16 10.91 7.69 3.73
CA GLU A 16 9.81 8.27 2.97
C GLU A 16 8.63 8.63 3.89
N SER A 17 7.77 9.49 3.37
CA SER A 17 6.50 9.87 3.98
C SER A 17 5.45 9.93 2.88
N THR A 18 4.17 10.08 3.25
CA THR A 18 3.12 10.28 2.24
C THR A 18 3.42 11.51 1.39
N TYR A 19 3.96 12.54 1.99
CA TYR A 19 4.35 13.77 1.28
C TYR A 19 5.44 13.48 0.24
N THR A 20 6.51 12.76 0.61
CA THR A 20 7.60 12.47 -0.32
C THR A 20 7.18 11.49 -1.40
N LEU A 21 6.30 10.54 -1.08
CA LEU A 21 5.75 9.63 -2.09
C LEU A 21 5.02 10.42 -3.18
N ILE A 22 4.23 11.41 -2.81
CA ILE A 22 3.47 12.21 -3.76
C ILE A 22 4.41 13.15 -4.53
N LYS A 23 5.28 13.85 -3.82
CA LYS A 23 6.11 14.89 -4.42
C LYS A 23 7.28 14.35 -5.25
N ASN A 24 7.98 13.35 -4.73
CA ASN A 24 9.23 12.86 -5.33
C ASN A 24 9.05 11.63 -6.20
N HIS A 25 8.01 10.82 -5.94
CA HIS A 25 7.81 9.55 -6.62
C HIS A 25 6.53 9.50 -7.45
N ARG A 26 5.80 10.59 -7.53
CA ARG A 26 4.60 10.74 -8.35
C ARG A 26 3.47 9.77 -7.96
N ILE A 27 3.45 9.33 -6.73
CA ILE A 27 2.32 8.56 -6.22
C ILE A 27 1.15 9.53 -6.02
N SER A 28 -0.03 9.19 -6.54
CA SER A 28 -1.17 10.09 -6.45
C SER A 28 -1.76 10.12 -5.04
N GLY A 29 -2.39 11.24 -4.68
CA GLY A 29 -3.16 11.32 -3.43
C GLY A 29 -4.28 10.29 -3.38
N SER A 30 -4.85 9.97 -4.54
CA SER A 30 -5.86 8.91 -4.66
C SER A 30 -5.30 7.55 -4.23
N THR A 31 -4.06 7.23 -4.60
CA THR A 31 -3.40 6.00 -4.18
C THR A 31 -3.20 5.97 -2.66
N ILE A 32 -2.77 7.08 -2.08
CA ILE A 32 -2.62 7.19 -0.62
C ILE A 32 -3.96 6.96 0.07
N ASP A 33 -5.03 7.51 -0.47
CA ASP A 33 -6.37 7.32 0.09
C ASP A 33 -6.81 5.85 0.02
N LYS A 34 -6.52 5.17 -1.09
CA LYS A 34 -6.80 3.73 -1.23
C LYS A 34 -6.02 2.91 -0.21
N LEU A 35 -4.77 3.29 0.07
CA LEU A 35 -3.97 2.62 1.09
C LEU A 35 -4.59 2.78 2.48
N ARG A 36 -5.15 3.96 2.79
CA ARG A 36 -5.83 4.19 4.07
C ARG A 36 -7.12 3.41 4.21
N LYS A 37 -7.83 3.20 3.10
CA LYS A 37 -9.18 2.61 3.10
C LYS A 37 -9.20 1.15 2.66
N ASN A 38 -8.03 0.54 2.45
CA ASN A 38 -7.90 -0.84 1.99
C ASN A 38 -8.66 -1.10 0.68
N LYS A 39 -8.60 -0.15 -0.24
CA LYS A 39 -9.29 -0.26 -1.53
C LYS A 39 -8.43 -0.95 -2.57
N PRO A 40 -9.04 -1.55 -3.61
CA PRO A 40 -8.27 -2.24 -4.65
C PRO A 40 -7.29 -1.32 -5.36
N MET A 41 -6.14 -1.88 -5.71
CA MET A 41 -5.13 -1.22 -6.54
C MET A 41 -4.60 -2.19 -7.57
N THR A 42 -4.02 -1.66 -8.63
CA THR A 42 -3.35 -2.51 -9.62
C THR A 42 -2.04 -3.04 -9.05
N THR A 43 -1.61 -4.19 -9.56
CA THR A 43 -0.31 -4.75 -9.19
C THR A 43 0.84 -3.87 -9.66
N THR A 44 0.64 -3.05 -10.70
CA THR A 44 1.62 -2.06 -11.13
C THR A 44 1.91 -1.06 -10.00
N THR A 45 0.86 -0.57 -9.32
CA THR A 45 1.02 0.34 -8.19
C THR A 45 1.74 -0.35 -7.03
N ILE A 46 1.38 -1.60 -6.74
CA ILE A 46 2.06 -2.40 -5.70
C ILE A 46 3.54 -2.56 -6.04
N ASN A 47 3.84 -2.86 -7.30
CA ASN A 47 5.22 -2.96 -7.78
C ASN A 47 5.99 -1.67 -7.52
N ASP A 48 5.39 -0.52 -7.83
CA ASP A 48 6.03 0.77 -7.63
C ASP A 48 6.32 1.06 -6.15
N LEU A 49 5.37 0.74 -5.27
CA LEU A 49 5.56 0.91 -3.83
C LEU A 49 6.69 0.02 -3.31
N CYS A 50 6.76 -1.22 -3.76
CA CYS A 50 7.84 -2.13 -3.39
C CYS A 50 9.20 -1.60 -3.84
N ARG A 51 9.27 -1.08 -5.07
CA ARG A 51 10.51 -0.51 -5.62
C ARG A 51 10.94 0.73 -4.83
N ILE A 52 10.01 1.64 -4.57
CA ILE A 52 10.30 2.90 -3.86
C ILE A 52 10.75 2.64 -2.43
N LEU A 53 10.09 1.73 -1.73
CA LEU A 53 10.38 1.43 -0.32
C LEU A 53 11.42 0.31 -0.17
N ASN A 54 11.87 -0.27 -1.29
CA ASN A 54 12.83 -1.37 -1.31
C ASN A 54 12.39 -2.50 -0.39
N CYS A 55 11.19 -3.01 -0.60
CA CYS A 55 10.57 -4.02 0.24
C CYS A 55 9.84 -5.06 -0.62
N SER A 56 9.30 -6.07 0.04
CA SER A 56 8.54 -7.15 -0.60
C SER A 56 7.04 -6.87 -0.53
N VAL A 57 6.24 -7.67 -1.26
CA VAL A 57 4.78 -7.52 -1.28
C VAL A 57 4.19 -7.67 0.12
N GLN A 58 4.68 -8.60 0.92
CA GLN A 58 4.19 -8.80 2.29
C GLN A 58 4.48 -7.63 3.22
N ASP A 59 5.37 -6.72 2.83
CA ASP A 59 5.64 -5.49 3.57
C ASP A 59 4.68 -4.37 3.18
N ILE A 60 3.84 -4.60 2.18
CA ILE A 60 2.83 -3.65 1.70
C ILE A 60 1.44 -4.09 2.10
N MET A 61 1.11 -5.37 1.94
CA MET A 61 -0.26 -5.84 2.16
C MET A 61 -0.29 -7.26 2.71
N ILE A 62 -1.42 -7.62 3.34
CA ILE A 62 -1.66 -8.93 3.91
C ILE A 62 -3.13 -9.30 3.72
N TYR A 63 -3.43 -10.58 3.55
CA TYR A 63 -4.80 -11.06 3.53
C TYR A 63 -5.28 -11.28 4.96
N ILE A 64 -6.45 -10.75 5.27
CA ILE A 64 -7.14 -10.95 6.56
C ILE A 64 -8.51 -11.54 6.23
N PRO A 65 -8.87 -12.72 6.78
CA PRO A 65 -10.23 -13.25 6.59
C PRO A 65 -11.28 -12.26 7.09
N SER A 66 -12.36 -12.13 6.32
CA SER A 66 -13.42 -11.17 6.65
C SER A 66 -14.76 -11.72 6.22
N ASN A 67 -15.80 -11.50 7.03
CA ASN A 67 -17.18 -11.84 6.68
C ASN A 67 -17.71 -11.00 5.51
N MET A 68 -17.01 -9.93 5.16
CA MET A 68 -17.36 -9.06 4.04
C MET A 68 -16.78 -9.53 2.72
N ASP A 69 -15.97 -10.61 2.74
CA ASP A 69 -15.39 -11.15 1.52
C ASP A 69 -16.47 -11.77 0.64
N GLN A 70 -16.29 -11.60 -0.66
CA GLN A 70 -17.19 -12.14 -1.66
C GLN A 70 -17.07 -13.67 -1.69
N ILE A 71 -18.23 -14.36 -1.72
CA ILE A 71 -18.27 -15.81 -1.90
C ILE A 71 -18.20 -16.10 -3.40
N LEU A 72 -17.21 -16.89 -3.79
CA LEU A 72 -16.99 -17.27 -5.18
C LEU A 72 -17.47 -18.68 -5.45
#